data_7b7d8585bd7155077a928054f2d66b41
#
_entry.id   7b7d8585bd7155077a928054f2d66b41
#
_cell.length_a   1.000
_cell.length_b   1.000
_cell.length_c   1.000
_cell.angle_alpha   90.00
_cell.angle_beta   90.00
_cell.angle_gamma   90.00
#
_symmetry.space_group_name_H-M   'P 1'
#
loop_
_entity.id
_entity.type
_entity.pdbx_description
1 polymer ?
#
loop_
_entity_poly.entity_id
_entity_poly.type
_entity_poly.pdbx_seq_one_letter_code
_entity_poly.pdbx_strand_id
1 'polypeptide(L)'
;MRVADVMSNKPVTITPDSPVAEAFRVASAFGVQHLVVTEGRLPVGVICVRCDLADAFPRRAVRNYMSRPVTIGAYETAECASVRMCQKGVGALIVRGGDGGWGIATRGDLLRAGFRAGDEEGLFYCASCGTHMHVHPVPGCEWVAFCVDCWDRAGPPRVGDDLGDSC
;
A
#
# COMPACT_ATOMS: atom_id res chain seq x y z
N MET A 1 -15.01 9.36 -5.88
CA MET A 1 -14.97 8.12 -5.08
C MET A 1 -14.26 8.45 -3.76
N ARG A 2 -14.86 8.08 -2.64
CA ARG A 2 -14.27 8.27 -1.31
C ARG A 2 -13.57 7.01 -0.84
N VAL A 3 -12.65 7.15 0.09
CA VAL A 3 -11.95 6.01 0.69
C VAL A 3 -12.93 5.03 1.33
N ALA A 4 -14.00 5.54 1.95
CA ALA A 4 -15.09 4.74 2.52
C ALA A 4 -15.76 3.78 1.52
N ASP A 5 -15.78 4.14 0.24
CA ASP A 5 -16.44 3.35 -0.80
C ASP A 5 -15.64 2.11 -1.20
N VAL A 6 -14.34 2.08 -0.87
CA VAL A 6 -13.39 1.06 -1.33
C VAL A 6 -12.68 0.33 -0.19
N MET A 7 -12.66 0.89 1.01
CA MET A 7 -11.98 0.32 2.17
C MET A 7 -12.60 -1.00 2.64
N SER A 8 -11.82 -1.82 3.30
CA SER A 8 -12.33 -2.93 4.10
C SER A 8 -12.58 -2.47 5.54
N ASN A 9 -13.81 -2.66 6.02
CA ASN A 9 -14.21 -2.39 7.40
C ASN A 9 -13.82 -3.52 8.37
N LYS A 10 -13.36 -4.64 7.84
CA LYS A 10 -12.93 -5.82 8.61
C LYS A 10 -11.53 -6.24 8.19
N PRO A 11 -10.52 -5.44 8.52
CA PRO A 11 -9.14 -5.79 8.19
C PRO A 11 -8.72 -7.06 8.94
N VAL A 12 -7.87 -7.84 8.31
CA VAL A 12 -7.26 -9.00 8.95
C VAL A 12 -6.16 -8.50 9.88
N THR A 13 -6.19 -8.94 11.12
CA THR A 13 -5.30 -8.45 12.18
C THR A 13 -4.36 -9.53 12.71
N ILE A 14 -3.26 -9.09 13.27
CA ILE A 14 -2.27 -9.92 13.97
C ILE A 14 -1.68 -9.13 15.13
N THR A 15 -1.14 -9.81 16.14
CA THR A 15 -0.49 -9.14 17.26
C THR A 15 0.99 -8.88 17.01
N PRO A 16 1.61 -7.87 17.65
CA PRO A 16 3.04 -7.57 17.44
C PRO A 16 3.98 -8.72 17.79
N ASP A 17 3.59 -9.55 18.75
CA ASP A 17 4.41 -10.68 19.23
C ASP A 17 4.22 -11.96 18.42
N SER A 18 3.27 -11.98 17.48
CA SER A 18 3.06 -13.13 16.62
C SER A 18 4.29 -13.40 15.78
N PRO A 19 4.67 -14.68 15.60
CA PRO A 19 5.80 -15.01 14.73
C PRO A 19 5.48 -14.73 13.25
N VAL A 20 6.49 -14.41 12.47
CA VAL A 20 6.38 -14.20 11.02
C VAL A 20 5.67 -15.36 10.32
N ALA A 21 5.95 -16.61 10.71
CA ALA A 21 5.28 -17.78 10.17
C ALA A 21 3.76 -17.73 10.32
N GLU A 22 3.27 -17.18 11.43
CA GLU A 22 1.84 -16.97 11.68
C GLU A 22 1.26 -15.90 10.75
N ALA A 23 2.00 -14.82 10.49
CA ALA A 23 1.58 -13.79 9.55
C ALA A 23 1.36 -14.35 8.14
N PHE A 24 2.26 -15.19 7.65
CA PHE A 24 2.08 -15.88 6.37
C PHE A 24 0.87 -16.80 6.36
N ARG A 25 0.67 -17.57 7.43
CA ARG A 25 -0.47 -18.48 7.57
C ARG A 25 -1.80 -17.71 7.55
N VAL A 26 -1.90 -16.64 8.32
CA VAL A 26 -3.11 -15.81 8.40
C VAL A 26 -3.37 -15.12 7.07
N ALA A 27 -2.37 -14.50 6.46
CA ALA A 27 -2.49 -13.82 5.17
C ALA A 27 -2.97 -14.79 4.07
N SER A 28 -2.41 -15.99 4.03
CA SER A 28 -2.82 -17.04 3.10
C SER A 28 -4.26 -17.50 3.34
N ALA A 29 -4.63 -17.74 4.59
CA ALA A 29 -5.98 -18.20 4.94
C ALA A 29 -7.08 -17.22 4.54
N PHE A 30 -6.79 -15.92 4.61
CA PHE A 30 -7.74 -14.84 4.25
C PHE A 30 -7.54 -14.27 2.85
N GLY A 31 -6.54 -14.73 2.10
CA GLY A 31 -6.26 -14.26 0.75
C GLY A 31 -5.85 -12.78 0.69
N VAL A 32 -5.15 -12.28 1.71
CA VAL A 32 -4.71 -10.90 1.82
C VAL A 32 -3.18 -10.78 1.80
N GLN A 33 -2.68 -9.62 1.41
CA GLN A 33 -1.24 -9.31 1.44
C GLN A 33 -0.86 -8.39 2.59
N HIS A 34 -1.80 -7.62 3.11
CA HIS A 34 -1.58 -6.69 4.21
C HIS A 34 -2.33 -7.13 5.45
N LEU A 35 -1.61 -7.17 6.56
CA LEU A 35 -2.18 -7.41 7.89
C LEU A 35 -2.03 -6.14 8.72
N VAL A 36 -3.04 -5.84 9.52
CA VAL A 36 -2.94 -4.76 10.51
C VAL A 36 -2.45 -5.36 11.81
N VAL A 37 -1.38 -4.80 12.33
CA VAL A 37 -0.84 -5.20 13.64
C VAL A 37 -1.56 -4.39 14.70
N THR A 38 -2.19 -5.08 15.64
CA THR A 38 -3.01 -4.44 16.69
C THR A 38 -2.55 -4.80 18.08
N GLU A 39 -2.60 -3.82 18.97
CA GLU A 39 -2.56 -4.02 20.43
C GLU A 39 -3.95 -3.73 20.99
N GLY A 40 -4.62 -4.77 21.48
CA GLY A 40 -6.04 -4.66 21.78
C GLY A 40 -6.85 -4.29 20.54
N ARG A 41 -7.48 -3.12 20.57
CA ARG A 41 -8.26 -2.59 19.43
C ARG A 41 -7.54 -1.53 18.61
N LEU A 42 -6.31 -1.19 19.00
CA LEU A 42 -5.56 -0.10 18.36
C LEU A 42 -4.63 -0.63 17.27
N PRO A 43 -4.68 -0.10 16.05
CA PRO A 43 -3.71 -0.40 15.03
C PRO A 43 -2.37 0.26 15.39
N VAL A 44 -1.34 -0.55 15.62
CA VAL A 44 0.02 -0.11 15.98
C VAL A 44 1.02 -0.30 14.85
N GLY A 45 0.63 -1.06 13.82
CA GLY A 45 1.48 -1.30 12.66
C GLY A 45 0.69 -1.85 11.47
N VAL A 46 1.36 -1.88 10.34
CA VAL A 46 0.91 -2.56 9.13
C VAL A 46 2.08 -3.39 8.60
N ILE A 47 1.78 -4.57 8.09
CA ILE A 47 2.77 -5.47 7.51
C ILE A 47 2.28 -5.97 6.15
N CYS A 48 3.15 -5.88 5.15
CA CYS A 48 2.95 -6.51 3.85
C CYS A 48 3.72 -7.83 3.83
N VAL A 49 3.02 -8.96 3.76
CA VAL A 49 3.69 -10.27 3.78
C VAL A 49 4.61 -10.49 2.58
N ARG A 50 4.35 -9.82 1.45
CA ARG A 50 5.19 -9.92 0.25
C ARG A 50 6.45 -9.07 0.31
N CYS A 51 6.33 -7.84 0.86
CA CYS A 51 7.41 -6.87 0.81
C CYS A 51 8.21 -6.86 2.11
N ASP A 52 7.52 -6.76 3.26
CA ASP A 52 8.18 -6.59 4.56
C ASP A 52 8.72 -7.92 5.11
N LEU A 53 8.13 -9.04 4.71
CA LEU A 53 8.50 -10.36 5.20
C LEU A 53 9.27 -11.23 4.20
N ALA A 54 9.66 -10.68 3.04
CA ALA A 54 10.35 -11.44 1.98
C ALA A 54 11.59 -12.19 2.50
N ASP A 55 12.38 -11.52 3.35
CA ASP A 55 13.61 -12.06 3.94
C ASP A 55 13.52 -12.22 5.47
N ALA A 56 12.29 -12.25 6.01
CA ALA A 56 12.07 -12.31 7.43
C ALA A 56 12.25 -13.73 7.99
N PHE A 57 12.83 -13.81 9.19
CA PHE A 57 13.01 -15.09 9.88
C PHE A 57 11.66 -15.58 10.46
N PRO A 58 11.23 -16.81 10.18
CA PRO A 58 9.89 -17.32 10.54
C PRO A 58 9.55 -17.25 12.03
N ARG A 59 10.54 -17.37 12.91
CA ARG A 59 10.38 -17.36 14.37
C ARG A 59 10.46 -15.98 15.00
N ARG A 60 10.84 -14.95 14.24
CA ARG A 60 10.89 -13.57 14.74
C ARG A 60 9.48 -13.00 14.85
N ALA A 61 9.30 -12.11 15.81
CA ALA A 61 8.04 -11.40 15.99
C ALA A 61 7.80 -10.37 14.88
N VAL A 62 6.55 -10.23 14.44
CA VAL A 62 6.16 -9.28 13.38
C VAL A 62 6.49 -7.83 13.72
N ARG A 63 6.59 -7.46 15.01
CA ARG A 63 6.99 -6.12 15.44
C ARG A 63 8.34 -5.67 14.88
N ASN A 64 9.23 -6.63 14.57
CA ASN A 64 10.56 -6.31 14.02
C ASN A 64 10.52 -5.90 12.55
N TYR A 65 9.40 -6.11 11.87
CA TYR A 65 9.24 -5.91 10.43
C TYR A 65 8.08 -4.98 10.08
N MET A 66 7.16 -4.71 11.00
CA MET A 66 6.02 -3.85 10.75
C MET A 66 6.43 -2.39 10.54
N SER A 67 5.69 -1.70 9.68
CA SER A 67 5.78 -0.25 9.49
C SER A 67 4.77 0.46 10.38
N ARG A 68 5.06 1.72 10.73
CA ARG A 68 4.09 2.58 11.42
C ARG A 68 2.85 2.77 10.56
N PRO A 69 1.64 2.78 11.13
CA PRO A 69 0.43 3.02 10.38
C PRO A 69 0.43 4.43 9.78
N VAL A 70 0.19 4.52 8.48
CA VAL A 70 -0.17 5.77 7.84
C VAL A 70 -1.68 5.85 7.79
N THR A 71 -2.27 6.94 8.23
CA THR A 71 -3.72 7.07 8.39
C THR A 71 -4.33 8.03 7.37
N ILE A 72 -5.60 7.78 7.04
CA ILE A 72 -6.44 8.63 6.21
C ILE A 72 -7.87 8.66 6.76
N GLY A 73 -8.61 9.73 6.50
CA GLY A 73 -10.04 9.80 6.83
C GLY A 73 -10.89 9.04 5.81
N ALA A 74 -11.97 8.40 6.28
CA ALA A 74 -12.89 7.66 5.42
C ALA A 74 -13.57 8.53 4.34
N TYR A 75 -13.71 9.82 4.62
CA TYR A 75 -14.36 10.77 3.71
C TYR A 75 -13.39 11.49 2.76
N GLU A 76 -12.09 11.26 2.91
CA GLU A 76 -11.10 11.74 1.94
C GLU A 76 -11.26 10.98 0.61
N THR A 77 -10.73 11.55 -0.48
CA THR A 77 -10.89 10.97 -1.82
C THR A 77 -9.90 9.83 -2.08
N ALA A 78 -10.22 8.99 -3.05
CA ALA A 78 -9.33 7.92 -3.51
C ALA A 78 -8.01 8.48 -4.06
N GLU A 79 -8.06 9.67 -4.70
CA GLU A 79 -6.90 10.41 -5.17
C GLU A 79 -5.96 10.76 -4.01
N CYS A 80 -6.53 11.33 -2.93
CA CYS A 80 -5.75 11.65 -1.72
C CYS A 80 -5.13 10.39 -1.10
N ALA A 81 -5.86 9.27 -1.06
CA ALA A 81 -5.32 8.00 -0.57
C ALA A 81 -4.13 7.54 -1.42
N SER A 82 -4.30 7.61 -2.71
CA SER A 82 -3.32 7.25 -3.71
C SER A 82 -2.02 8.04 -3.54
N VAL A 83 -2.12 9.36 -3.52
CA VAL A 83 -0.98 10.25 -3.32
C VAL A 83 -0.30 9.99 -1.98
N ARG A 84 -1.08 9.83 -0.91
CA ARG A 84 -0.53 9.54 0.42
C ARG A 84 0.23 8.23 0.48
N MET A 85 -0.29 7.16 -0.18
CA MET A 85 0.44 5.90 -0.32
C MET A 85 1.78 6.10 -1.02
N CYS A 86 1.81 6.90 -2.09
CA CYS A 86 3.02 7.19 -2.83
C CYS A 86 4.03 7.98 -2.02
N GLN A 87 3.62 9.12 -1.45
CA GLN A 87 4.49 10.00 -0.65
C GLN A 87 5.10 9.29 0.55
N LYS A 88 4.38 8.32 1.12
CA LYS A 88 4.84 7.56 2.29
C LYS A 88 5.49 6.22 1.92
N GLY A 89 5.48 5.84 0.65
CA GLY A 89 6.05 4.56 0.20
C GLY A 89 5.32 3.35 0.77
N VAL A 90 4.00 3.44 1.00
CA VAL A 90 3.21 2.37 1.62
C VAL A 90 2.15 1.83 0.65
N GLY A 91 1.83 0.54 0.79
CA GLY A 91 0.79 -0.11 -0.01
C GLY A 91 -0.59 -0.16 0.64
N ALA A 92 -0.70 0.34 1.87
CA ALA A 92 -1.94 0.32 2.65
C ALA A 92 -2.01 1.50 3.61
N LEU A 93 -3.23 2.00 3.85
CA LEU A 93 -3.55 3.05 4.80
C LEU A 93 -4.55 2.55 5.82
N ILE A 94 -4.38 2.93 7.07
CA ILE A 94 -5.41 2.77 8.10
C ILE A 94 -6.44 3.87 7.91
N VAL A 95 -7.69 3.48 7.68
CA VAL A 95 -8.79 4.41 7.45
C VAL A 95 -9.51 4.66 8.76
N ARG A 96 -9.64 5.93 9.15
CA ARG A 96 -10.43 6.34 10.32
C ARG A 96 -11.86 6.64 9.91
N GLY A 97 -12.82 5.91 10.48
CA GLY A 97 -14.24 6.17 10.36
C GLY A 97 -14.70 7.33 11.27
N GLY A 98 -15.85 7.92 10.92
CA GLY A 98 -16.44 8.99 11.71
C GLY A 98 -17.03 8.56 13.05
N ASP A 99 -17.26 7.27 13.24
CA ASP A 99 -17.83 6.63 14.43
C ASP A 99 -16.76 6.12 15.42
N GLY A 100 -15.48 6.45 15.18
CA GLY A 100 -14.36 5.96 15.97
C GLY A 100 -13.88 4.55 15.57
N GLY A 101 -14.53 3.91 14.61
CA GLY A 101 -14.06 2.69 13.98
C GLY A 101 -12.90 2.94 13.03
N TRP A 102 -12.25 1.87 12.61
CA TRP A 102 -11.18 1.94 11.63
C TRP A 102 -11.23 0.75 10.66
N GLY A 103 -10.63 0.94 9.51
CA GLY A 103 -10.51 -0.05 8.47
C GLY A 103 -9.16 0.05 7.76
N ILE A 104 -9.05 -0.60 6.64
CA ILE A 104 -7.86 -0.56 5.78
C ILE A 104 -8.25 -0.29 4.33
N ALA A 105 -7.49 0.55 3.66
CA ALA A 105 -7.54 0.71 2.22
C ALA A 105 -6.17 0.37 1.64
N THR A 106 -6.14 -0.48 0.64
CA THR A 106 -4.93 -0.91 -0.04
C THR A 106 -4.89 -0.43 -1.49
N ARG A 107 -3.73 -0.47 -2.09
CA ARG A 107 -3.59 -0.25 -3.54
C ARG A 107 -4.50 -1.17 -4.35
N GLY A 108 -4.58 -2.44 -3.95
CA GLY A 108 -5.46 -3.42 -4.60
C GLY A 108 -6.93 -3.04 -4.53
N ASP A 109 -7.37 -2.41 -3.44
CA ASP A 109 -8.76 -1.94 -3.31
C ASP A 109 -9.05 -0.80 -4.28
N LEU A 110 -8.14 0.17 -4.38
CA LEU A 110 -8.23 1.27 -5.34
C LEU A 110 -8.28 0.77 -6.78
N LEU A 111 -7.40 -0.18 -7.12
CA LEU A 111 -7.36 -0.78 -8.47
C LEU A 111 -8.66 -1.53 -8.79
N ARG A 112 -9.17 -2.34 -7.87
CA ARG A 112 -10.45 -3.07 -8.07
C ARG A 112 -11.64 -2.13 -8.23
N ALA A 113 -11.61 -0.98 -7.58
CA ALA A 113 -12.63 0.05 -7.72
C ALA A 113 -12.50 0.87 -9.02
N GLY A 114 -11.54 0.54 -9.88
CA GLY A 114 -11.29 1.23 -11.14
C GLY A 114 -10.45 2.49 -11.01
N PHE A 115 -9.93 2.79 -9.81
CA PHE A 115 -8.97 3.85 -9.63
C PHE A 115 -7.60 3.34 -10.06
N ARG A 116 -7.19 3.77 -11.24
CA ARG A 116 -5.92 3.36 -11.84
C ARG A 116 -4.79 4.29 -11.38
N ALA A 117 -3.61 3.73 -11.24
CA ALA A 117 -2.40 4.52 -11.12
C ALA A 117 -2.08 5.13 -12.49
N GLY A 118 -2.59 6.30 -12.77
CA GLY A 118 -2.57 6.96 -14.05
C GLY A 118 -3.98 7.40 -14.36
N ASP A 119 -4.45 8.34 -13.56
CA ASP A 119 -5.64 9.08 -13.86
C ASP A 119 -5.39 10.02 -15.05
N GLU A 120 -6.40 10.78 -15.43
CA GLU A 120 -6.30 11.79 -16.50
C GLU A 120 -5.23 12.86 -16.23
N GLU A 121 -4.67 12.91 -15.01
CA GLU A 121 -3.61 13.81 -14.58
C GLU A 121 -2.20 13.17 -14.63
N GLY A 122 -2.10 11.89 -14.99
CA GLY A 122 -0.83 11.20 -15.22
C GLY A 122 -0.09 10.77 -13.96
N LEU A 123 -0.79 10.61 -12.85
CA LEU A 123 -0.20 10.12 -11.60
C LEU A 123 0.01 8.60 -11.61
N PHE A 124 1.24 8.18 -11.70
CA PHE A 124 1.63 6.77 -11.65
C PHE A 124 2.41 6.45 -10.38
N TYR A 125 2.40 5.18 -9.98
CA TYR A 125 3.30 4.68 -8.94
C TYR A 125 4.26 3.67 -9.50
N CYS A 126 5.44 3.64 -8.95
CA CYS A 126 6.38 2.57 -9.22
C CYS A 126 5.80 1.22 -8.75
N ALA A 127 5.63 0.29 -9.67
CA ALA A 127 5.10 -1.05 -9.38
C ALA A 127 6.03 -1.85 -8.45
N SER A 128 7.31 -1.48 -8.39
CA SER A 128 8.32 -2.15 -7.58
C SER A 128 8.43 -1.57 -6.16
N CYS A 129 8.63 -0.26 -6.03
CA CYS A 129 8.90 0.35 -4.71
C CYS A 129 7.78 1.27 -4.20
N GLY A 130 6.77 1.55 -5.03
CA GLY A 130 5.60 2.33 -4.64
C GLY A 130 5.79 3.84 -4.57
N THR A 131 6.96 4.37 -4.94
CA THR A 131 7.16 5.82 -5.08
C THR A 131 6.34 6.38 -6.24
N HIS A 132 5.94 7.65 -6.16
CA HIS A 132 5.39 8.40 -7.29
C HIS A 132 6.44 9.35 -7.90
N MET A 133 7.62 9.45 -7.27
CA MET A 133 8.69 10.31 -7.73
C MET A 133 9.37 9.73 -8.97
N HIS A 134 9.46 10.53 -10.03
CA HIS A 134 10.12 10.15 -11.29
C HIS A 134 9.64 8.79 -11.83
N VAL A 135 8.31 8.61 -11.88
CA VAL A 135 7.69 7.37 -12.34
C VAL A 135 7.25 7.52 -13.77
N HIS A 136 7.57 6.51 -14.58
CA HIS A 136 7.22 6.47 -16.00
C HIS A 136 6.39 5.23 -16.32
N PRO A 137 5.30 5.37 -17.08
CA PRO A 137 4.55 4.22 -17.55
C PRO A 137 5.38 3.35 -18.48
N VAL A 138 5.19 2.05 -18.38
CA VAL A 138 5.80 1.12 -19.33
C VAL A 138 5.14 1.32 -20.69
N PRO A 139 5.88 1.57 -21.77
CA PRO A 139 5.32 1.75 -23.09
C PRO A 139 4.42 0.57 -23.51
N GLY A 140 3.19 0.87 -23.90
CA GLY A 140 2.20 -0.14 -24.30
C GLY A 140 1.49 -0.85 -23.12
N CYS A 141 1.75 -0.44 -21.89
CA CYS A 141 1.09 -0.99 -20.70
C CYS A 141 0.54 0.14 -19.83
N GLU A 142 -0.76 0.39 -19.91
CA GLU A 142 -1.44 1.45 -19.16
C GLU A 142 -1.49 1.23 -17.62
N TRP A 143 -1.02 0.07 -17.14
CA TRP A 143 -1.22 -0.40 -15.78
C TRP A 143 0.04 -0.45 -14.95
N VAL A 144 1.19 -0.38 -15.59
CA VAL A 144 2.49 -0.61 -14.94
C VAL A 144 3.40 0.57 -15.22
N ALA A 145 3.95 1.12 -14.14
CA ALA A 145 4.94 2.18 -14.19
C ALA A 145 6.07 1.86 -13.22
N PHE A 146 7.26 2.37 -13.49
CA PHE A 146 8.43 2.22 -12.64
C PHE A 146 9.11 3.57 -12.40
N CYS A 147 9.65 3.78 -11.20
CA CYS A 147 10.54 4.91 -10.98
C CYS A 147 11.89 4.67 -11.66
N VAL A 148 12.64 5.73 -11.85
CA VAL A 148 13.95 5.68 -12.51
C VAL A 148 14.85 4.61 -11.92
N ASP A 149 14.97 4.55 -10.59
CA ASP A 149 15.85 3.58 -9.92
C ASP A 149 15.43 2.11 -10.10
N CYS A 150 14.12 1.87 -10.13
CA CYS A 150 13.61 0.51 -10.36
C CYS A 150 13.65 0.14 -11.84
N TRP A 151 13.47 1.12 -12.72
CA TRP A 151 13.57 0.95 -14.16
C TRP A 151 14.99 0.59 -14.60
N ASP A 152 16.00 1.26 -14.06
CA ASP A 152 17.40 0.96 -14.34
C ASP A 152 17.81 -0.46 -13.95
N ARG A 153 17.15 -1.00 -12.94
CA ARG A 153 17.33 -2.42 -12.56
C ARG A 153 16.58 -3.40 -13.46
N ALA A 154 15.57 -2.94 -14.19
CA ALA A 154 14.69 -3.79 -15.03
C ALA A 154 14.96 -3.69 -16.54
N GLY A 155 15.66 -2.65 -17.00
CA GLY A 155 16.27 -2.62 -18.31
C GLY A 155 15.80 -1.78 -19.47
N PRO A 156 14.58 -1.25 -19.70
CA PRO A 156 14.33 -0.42 -20.88
C PRO A 156 14.62 1.08 -20.69
N PRO A 157 14.82 1.86 -21.77
CA PRO A 157 15.28 3.24 -21.69
C PRO A 157 14.28 4.22 -21.08
N ARG A 158 14.81 5.21 -20.34
CA ARG A 158 14.06 6.26 -19.65
C ARG A 158 13.27 7.13 -20.63
N VAL A 159 12.04 7.44 -20.29
CA VAL A 159 11.23 8.47 -20.94
C VAL A 159 11.15 9.66 -19.98
N GLY A 160 11.63 10.79 -20.41
CA GLY A 160 11.90 12.05 -19.74
C GLY A 160 11.18 12.48 -18.45
N ASP A 161 11.86 13.32 -17.71
CA ASP A 161 11.68 13.70 -16.30
C ASP A 161 10.59 14.77 -16.03
N ASP A 162 9.36 14.59 -16.48
CA ASP A 162 8.31 15.58 -16.18
C ASP A 162 7.05 14.92 -15.63
N LEU A 163 7.09 14.56 -14.34
CA LEU A 163 5.88 14.41 -13.55
C LEU A 163 5.97 15.36 -12.37
N GLY A 164 5.37 16.54 -12.54
CA GLY A 164 5.36 17.58 -11.54
C GLY A 164 4.72 17.13 -10.24
N ASP A 165 5.33 17.55 -9.13
CA ASP A 165 4.74 17.56 -7.81
C ASP A 165 3.43 18.38 -7.85
N SER A 166 2.32 17.71 -7.78
CA SER A 166 1.03 18.36 -7.60
C SER A 166 0.11 17.51 -6.77
N CYS A 167 0.16 17.74 -5.47
CA CYS A 167 -0.98 17.61 -4.55
C CYS A 167 -0.86 18.65 -3.49
#